data_6132a7a55b4860c96d66261942fcecdf
#
_entry.id   6132a7a55b4860c96d66261942fcecdf
#
_cell.length_a   1.000
_cell.length_b   1.000
_cell.length_c   1.000
_cell.angle_alpha   90.00
_cell.angle_beta   90.00
_cell.angle_gamma   90.00
#
_symmetry.space_group_name_H-M   'P 1'
#
loop_
_entity.id
_entity.type
_entity.pdbx_description
1 polymer ?
#
loop_
_entity_poly.entity_id
_entity_poly.type
_entity_poly.pdbx_seq_one_letter_code
_entity_poly.pdbx_strand_id
1 'polypeptide(L)'
;MKGLHLIVLSLSALFLTACASNEPSIDTSLYEGKPIDSLSSDEPPKTEQEAITRGDTALSAGNSDLALYEYIRSLSFENGQYKDRSLYNIGRIHQSRGNLSLAEKAYLLAVEQNPNNIEVLEQLGTIYSKTGDLDLGKSYFLRSINADQIRFKSNKTLNEKDLVKPQEVIELKVDHYSPEYAYMGLGVIADLNTDHKLAQAFYKQALSIKPDSIKTLINVSYSFYMSGDYRKAQRFVLQALKKDPQNEKALNNLALIYLGKGEITRAVNVFSKHMEKPEALNNVGYFLILQGKPDQAIPYLQQAIDTKTSYYKVANENLEKALAMVREEKAAEVVAVAE
;
A
#
# COMPACT_ATOMS: atom_id res chain seq x y z
N MET A 1 -58.84 25.75 75.21
CA MET A 1 -58.98 25.58 73.77
C MET A 1 -57.58 25.30 73.21
N LYS A 2 -57.42 24.18 72.72
CA LYS A 2 -56.49 23.42 71.91
C LYS A 2 -55.14 24.11 71.54
N GLY A 3 -54.06 23.67 72.20
CA GLY A 3 -52.71 23.92 71.84
C GLY A 3 -52.20 22.92 70.79
N LEU A 4 -51.55 23.40 69.77
CA LEU A 4 -51.00 22.60 68.69
C LEU A 4 -49.51 22.42 68.95
N HIS A 5 -49.05 21.20 69.17
CA HIS A 5 -47.64 20.88 69.36
C HIS A 5 -47.00 20.71 67.97
N LEU A 6 -46.03 21.59 67.66
CA LEU A 6 -45.20 21.47 66.44
C LEU A 6 -44.02 20.55 66.77
N ILE A 7 -43.99 19.39 66.19
CA ILE A 7 -42.83 18.48 66.20
C ILE A 7 -41.91 18.89 65.07
N VAL A 8 -40.72 19.43 65.41
CA VAL A 8 -39.66 19.70 64.48
C VAL A 8 -38.85 18.40 64.25
N LEU A 9 -39.04 17.74 63.14
CA LEU A 9 -38.16 16.65 62.68
C LEU A 9 -36.91 17.26 62.04
N SER A 10 -35.79 17.11 62.73
CA SER A 10 -34.47 17.43 62.18
C SER A 10 -34.04 16.32 61.21
N LEU A 11 -34.13 16.57 59.92
CA LEU A 11 -33.65 15.69 58.85
C LEU A 11 -32.12 15.92 58.69
N SER A 12 -31.34 14.99 59.29
CA SER A 12 -29.89 14.96 59.08
C SER A 12 -29.61 14.46 57.67
N ALA A 13 -29.32 15.37 56.74
CA ALA A 13 -28.81 15.03 55.41
C ALA A 13 -27.37 14.52 55.54
N LEU A 14 -27.17 13.22 55.45
CA LEU A 14 -25.87 12.60 55.22
C LEU A 14 -25.45 12.92 53.77
N PHE A 15 -24.55 13.89 53.61
CA PHE A 15 -23.83 14.07 52.35
C PHE A 15 -22.84 12.91 52.22
N LEU A 16 -23.24 11.89 51.46
CA LEU A 16 -22.32 10.95 50.85
C LEU A 16 -21.55 11.75 49.77
N THR A 17 -20.37 12.26 50.13
CA THR A 17 -19.38 12.67 49.15
C THR A 17 -18.90 11.37 48.44
N ALA A 18 -19.54 11.02 47.34
CA ALA A 18 -18.95 10.12 46.39
C ALA A 18 -17.69 10.82 45.87
N CYS A 19 -16.53 10.34 46.28
CA CYS A 19 -15.30 10.62 45.58
C CYS A 19 -15.46 10.03 44.18
N ALA A 20 -15.96 10.81 43.25
CA ALA A 20 -15.77 10.51 41.82
C ALA A 20 -14.25 10.60 41.62
N SER A 21 -13.60 9.44 41.52
CA SER A 21 -12.27 9.36 40.97
C SER A 21 -12.40 9.89 39.52
N ASN A 22 -11.89 11.10 39.29
CA ASN A 22 -11.68 11.63 37.96
C ASN A 22 -10.51 10.85 37.33
N GLU A 23 -10.72 9.57 37.11
CA GLU A 23 -9.86 8.86 36.15
C GLU A 23 -10.23 9.40 34.77
N PRO A 24 -9.26 9.89 33.99
CA PRO A 24 -9.54 10.38 32.66
C PRO A 24 -10.19 9.25 31.85
N SER A 25 -11.38 9.51 31.32
CA SER A 25 -12.10 8.52 30.51
C SER A 25 -11.26 8.15 29.30
N ILE A 26 -10.85 6.90 29.22
CA ILE A 26 -10.11 6.38 28.06
C ILE A 26 -11.06 6.36 26.87
N ASP A 27 -10.73 7.08 25.79
CA ASP A 27 -11.48 6.95 24.53
C ASP A 27 -11.20 5.58 23.89
N THR A 28 -12.15 4.65 24.06
CA THR A 28 -12.05 3.30 23.52
C THR A 28 -12.55 3.18 22.08
N SER A 29 -12.88 4.28 21.42
CA SER A 29 -13.41 4.26 20.04
C SER A 29 -12.45 3.65 19.00
N LEU A 30 -11.17 3.59 19.31
CA LEU A 30 -10.13 2.92 18.52
C LEU A 30 -9.81 1.51 19.03
N TYR A 31 -10.51 1.01 20.06
CA TYR A 31 -10.23 -0.30 20.61
C TYR A 31 -11.08 -1.37 19.92
N GLU A 32 -10.41 -2.33 19.32
CA GLU A 32 -11.01 -3.57 18.84
C GLU A 32 -10.09 -4.73 19.20
N GLY A 33 -10.46 -5.51 20.21
CA GLY A 33 -9.62 -6.58 20.74
C GLY A 33 -10.33 -7.33 21.87
N LYS A 34 -9.55 -8.05 22.70
CA LYS A 34 -10.06 -8.76 23.88
C LYS A 34 -10.67 -7.78 24.89
N PRO A 35 -11.63 -8.23 25.73
CA PRO A 35 -12.18 -7.38 26.78
C PRO A 35 -11.09 -6.71 27.62
N ILE A 36 -11.24 -5.42 27.87
CA ILE A 36 -10.23 -4.59 28.57
C ILE A 36 -9.89 -5.16 29.95
N ASP A 37 -10.92 -5.65 30.68
CA ASP A 37 -10.75 -6.25 32.00
C ASP A 37 -9.81 -7.46 32.01
N SER A 38 -9.68 -8.15 30.88
CA SER A 38 -8.73 -9.28 30.73
C SER A 38 -7.30 -8.85 30.43
N LEU A 39 -7.07 -7.57 30.13
CA LEU A 39 -5.79 -7.02 29.74
C LEU A 39 -5.22 -6.06 30.78
N SER A 40 -6.02 -5.63 31.77
CA SER A 40 -5.58 -4.69 32.81
C SER A 40 -4.40 -5.28 33.59
N SER A 41 -3.29 -4.57 33.60
CA SER A 41 -2.18 -4.84 34.50
C SER A 41 -2.51 -4.30 35.89
N ASP A 42 -1.91 -4.88 36.94
CA ASP A 42 -2.21 -4.58 38.33
C ASP A 42 -1.97 -3.11 38.72
N GLU A 43 -1.16 -2.38 37.97
CA GLU A 43 -0.87 -0.96 38.21
C GLU A 43 -0.97 -0.14 36.93
N PRO A 44 -1.78 0.96 36.89
CA PRO A 44 -1.88 1.83 35.74
C PRO A 44 -0.53 2.54 35.46
N PRO A 45 -0.20 2.84 34.18
CA PRO A 45 1.00 3.59 33.85
C PRO A 45 0.93 4.99 34.45
N LYS A 46 2.04 5.47 35.01
CA LYS A 46 2.16 6.79 35.66
C LYS A 46 2.45 7.91 34.66
N THR A 47 2.95 7.56 33.48
CA THR A 47 3.32 8.52 32.43
C THR A 47 2.95 7.99 31.05
N GLU A 48 2.77 8.93 30.10
CA GLU A 48 2.58 8.59 28.68
C GLU A 48 3.70 7.67 28.16
N GLN A 49 4.96 8.02 28.49
CA GLN A 49 6.12 7.24 28.03
C GLN A 49 6.12 5.81 28.59
N GLU A 50 5.65 5.62 29.82
CA GLU A 50 5.52 4.30 30.43
C GLU A 50 4.45 3.46 29.67
N ALA A 51 3.30 4.04 29.39
CA ALA A 51 2.26 3.38 28.60
C ALA A 51 2.76 2.98 27.20
N ILE A 52 3.45 3.89 26.51
CA ILE A 52 4.06 3.63 25.20
C ILE A 52 5.08 2.48 25.30
N THR A 53 5.95 2.50 26.31
CA THR A 53 6.97 1.45 26.50
C THR A 53 6.34 0.08 26.76
N ARG A 54 5.26 0.03 27.54
CA ARG A 54 4.48 -1.21 27.75
C ARG A 54 3.85 -1.69 26.45
N GLY A 55 3.28 -0.77 25.65
CA GLY A 55 2.76 -1.06 24.32
C GLY A 55 3.81 -1.62 23.36
N ASP A 56 4.99 -0.97 23.28
CA ASP A 56 6.12 -1.43 22.46
C ASP A 56 6.61 -2.83 22.89
N THR A 57 6.65 -3.08 24.21
CA THR A 57 7.02 -4.39 24.77
C THR A 57 6.00 -5.46 24.42
N ALA A 58 4.71 -5.17 24.59
CA ALA A 58 3.64 -6.09 24.24
C ALA A 58 3.62 -6.41 22.74
N LEU A 59 3.83 -5.39 21.90
CA LEU A 59 3.90 -5.57 20.45
C LEU A 59 5.09 -6.45 20.04
N SER A 60 6.25 -6.25 20.67
CA SER A 60 7.45 -7.06 20.45
C SER A 60 7.26 -8.52 20.88
N ALA A 61 6.45 -8.75 21.92
CA ALA A 61 6.05 -10.08 22.38
C ALA A 61 4.92 -10.72 21.52
N GLY A 62 4.45 -10.06 20.46
CA GLY A 62 3.36 -10.53 19.61
C GLY A 62 1.95 -10.37 20.20
N ASN A 63 1.82 -9.73 21.37
CA ASN A 63 0.53 -9.47 22.00
C ASN A 63 -0.04 -8.12 21.51
N SER A 64 -0.65 -8.14 20.34
CA SER A 64 -1.19 -6.93 19.72
C SER A 64 -2.44 -6.36 20.43
N ASP A 65 -3.18 -7.15 21.21
CA ASP A 65 -4.31 -6.65 22.00
C ASP A 65 -3.83 -5.83 23.19
N LEU A 66 -2.86 -6.34 23.93
CA LEU A 66 -2.24 -5.61 25.03
C LEU A 66 -1.50 -4.36 24.53
N ALA A 67 -0.80 -4.45 23.40
CA ALA A 67 -0.15 -3.30 22.79
C ALA A 67 -1.16 -2.21 22.44
N LEU A 68 -2.27 -2.58 21.78
CA LEU A 68 -3.36 -1.66 21.43
C LEU A 68 -3.93 -0.99 22.68
N TYR A 69 -4.19 -1.77 23.72
CA TYR A 69 -4.70 -1.27 25.01
C TYR A 69 -3.75 -0.23 25.63
N GLU A 70 -2.47 -0.52 25.72
CA GLU A 70 -1.48 0.38 26.32
C GLU A 70 -1.26 1.65 25.48
N TYR A 71 -1.25 1.57 24.15
CA TYR A 71 -1.20 2.77 23.31
C TYR A 71 -2.45 3.63 23.45
N ILE A 72 -3.63 3.04 23.58
CA ILE A 72 -4.87 3.81 23.84
C ILE A 72 -4.80 4.49 25.22
N ARG A 73 -4.29 3.81 26.25
CA ARG A 73 -4.06 4.42 27.57
C ARG A 73 -3.09 5.59 27.51
N SER A 74 -2.06 5.54 26.66
CA SER A 74 -1.13 6.65 26.51
C SER A 74 -1.82 7.93 26.01
N LEU A 75 -2.92 7.82 25.27
CA LEU A 75 -3.67 8.97 24.75
C LEU A 75 -4.44 9.72 25.84
N SER A 76 -4.72 9.09 27.01
CA SER A 76 -5.43 9.71 28.12
C SER A 76 -4.60 10.76 28.89
N PHE A 77 -3.29 10.81 28.66
CA PHE A 77 -2.43 11.83 29.26
C PHE A 77 -2.63 13.18 28.56
N GLU A 78 -3.27 14.14 29.21
CA GLU A 78 -3.65 15.45 28.63
C GLU A 78 -2.46 16.18 27.99
N ASN A 79 -1.32 16.21 28.69
CA ASN A 79 -0.09 16.87 28.24
C ASN A 79 0.87 15.93 27.50
N GLY A 80 0.33 14.86 26.88
CA GLY A 80 1.12 13.89 26.13
C GLY A 80 1.82 14.53 24.93
N GLN A 81 3.10 14.22 24.75
CA GLN A 81 3.93 14.77 23.67
C GLN A 81 4.12 13.80 22.50
N TYR A 82 3.71 12.53 22.68
CA TYR A 82 3.93 11.45 21.73
C TYR A 82 2.62 10.81 21.24
N LYS A 83 1.52 11.57 21.29
CA LYS A 83 0.19 11.07 20.87
C LYS A 83 0.19 10.61 19.41
N ASP A 84 0.88 11.33 18.53
CA ASP A 84 1.02 10.95 17.13
C ASP A 84 1.71 9.59 16.95
N ARG A 85 2.73 9.28 17.76
CA ARG A 85 3.40 7.97 17.78
C ARG A 85 2.48 6.85 18.25
N SER A 86 1.71 7.09 19.31
CA SER A 86 0.73 6.11 19.82
C SER A 86 -0.35 5.83 18.78
N LEU A 87 -0.92 6.87 18.18
CA LEU A 87 -1.91 6.77 17.12
C LEU A 87 -1.36 6.08 15.87
N TYR A 88 -0.11 6.34 15.51
CA TYR A 88 0.59 5.62 14.45
C TYR A 88 0.64 4.10 14.72
N ASN A 89 1.04 3.71 15.93
CA ASN A 89 1.12 2.30 16.30
C ASN A 89 -0.26 1.64 16.36
N ILE A 90 -1.29 2.33 16.87
CA ILE A 90 -2.68 1.89 16.83
C ILE A 90 -3.11 1.64 15.38
N GLY A 91 -2.87 2.59 14.49
CA GLY A 91 -3.17 2.46 13.08
C GLY A 91 -2.46 1.26 12.42
N ARG A 92 -1.19 1.03 12.73
CA ARG A 92 -0.44 -0.14 12.25
C ARG A 92 -1.01 -1.47 12.72
N ILE A 93 -1.45 -1.55 13.97
CA ILE A 93 -2.09 -2.76 14.51
C ILE A 93 -3.38 -3.03 13.75
N HIS A 94 -4.26 -2.03 13.58
CA HIS A 94 -5.50 -2.18 12.83
C HIS A 94 -5.25 -2.54 11.36
N GLN A 95 -4.29 -1.90 10.72
CA GLN A 95 -3.90 -2.21 9.33
C GLN A 95 -3.40 -3.66 9.18
N SER A 96 -2.63 -4.18 10.14
CA SER A 96 -2.17 -5.57 10.13
C SER A 96 -3.30 -6.59 10.31
N ARG A 97 -4.39 -6.18 10.96
CA ARG A 97 -5.64 -6.97 11.14
C ARG A 97 -6.61 -6.85 9.96
N GLY A 98 -6.31 -6.00 8.99
CA GLY A 98 -7.22 -5.70 7.87
C GLY A 98 -8.32 -4.68 8.19
N ASN A 99 -8.34 -4.10 9.39
CA ASN A 99 -9.32 -3.11 9.83
C ASN A 99 -8.94 -1.72 9.28
N LEU A 100 -9.06 -1.55 7.96
CA LEU A 100 -8.58 -0.34 7.28
C LEU A 100 -9.28 0.94 7.76
N SER A 101 -10.56 0.88 8.10
CA SER A 101 -11.32 2.04 8.60
C SER A 101 -10.80 2.55 9.95
N LEU A 102 -10.49 1.65 10.89
CA LEU A 102 -9.90 2.05 12.18
C LEU A 102 -8.44 2.49 12.03
N ALA A 103 -7.69 1.88 11.10
CA ALA A 103 -6.34 2.32 10.78
C ALA A 103 -6.35 3.75 10.22
N GLU A 104 -7.22 4.03 9.26
CA GLU A 104 -7.41 5.37 8.69
C GLU A 104 -7.77 6.39 9.77
N LYS A 105 -8.78 6.09 10.62
CA LYS A 105 -9.19 6.97 11.73
C LYS A 105 -8.01 7.29 12.65
N ALA A 106 -7.23 6.29 13.05
CA ALA A 106 -6.07 6.49 13.91
C ALA A 106 -5.00 7.35 13.24
N TYR A 107 -4.72 7.12 11.95
CA TYR A 107 -3.75 7.92 11.21
C TYR A 107 -4.21 9.36 10.99
N LEU A 108 -5.50 9.61 10.73
CA LEU A 108 -6.04 10.97 10.61
C LEU A 108 -5.89 11.73 11.93
N LEU A 109 -6.22 11.11 13.08
CA LEU A 109 -5.98 11.69 14.39
C LEU A 109 -4.49 11.94 14.64
N ALA A 110 -3.60 11.08 14.18
CA ALA A 110 -2.16 11.30 14.29
C ALA A 110 -1.69 12.52 13.47
N VAL A 111 -2.25 12.74 12.28
CA VAL A 111 -1.95 13.93 11.46
C VAL A 111 -2.46 15.22 12.13
N GLU A 112 -3.58 15.17 12.86
CA GLU A 112 -4.05 16.32 13.65
C GLU A 112 -3.05 16.69 14.77
N GLN A 113 -2.42 15.69 15.40
CA GLN A 113 -1.39 15.93 16.43
C GLN A 113 -0.07 16.39 15.82
N ASN A 114 0.33 15.82 14.69
CA ASN A 114 1.57 16.14 13.99
C ASN A 114 1.37 16.12 12.47
N PRO A 115 1.07 17.28 11.85
CA PRO A 115 0.80 17.38 10.41
C PRO A 115 1.98 16.97 9.50
N ASN A 116 3.19 16.89 10.05
CA ASN A 116 4.42 16.53 9.34
C ASN A 116 4.97 15.15 9.74
N ASN A 117 4.15 14.29 10.35
CA ASN A 117 4.57 12.92 10.63
C ASN A 117 4.68 12.14 9.31
N ILE A 118 5.92 11.90 8.89
CA ILE A 118 6.29 11.31 7.60
C ILE A 118 5.65 9.92 7.43
N GLU A 119 5.78 9.08 8.45
CA GLU A 119 5.30 7.71 8.44
C GLU A 119 3.78 7.63 8.38
N VAL A 120 3.09 8.47 9.14
CA VAL A 120 1.62 8.53 9.14
C VAL A 120 1.09 8.95 7.78
N LEU A 121 1.66 10.01 7.20
CA LEU A 121 1.29 10.51 5.87
C LEU A 121 1.52 9.44 4.79
N GLU A 122 2.63 8.69 4.87
CA GLU A 122 2.92 7.57 3.96
C GLU A 122 1.88 6.44 4.09
N GLN A 123 1.45 6.10 5.32
CA GLN A 123 0.42 5.09 5.52
C GLN A 123 -0.95 5.52 4.99
N LEU A 124 -1.35 6.77 5.19
CA LEU A 124 -2.59 7.30 4.61
C LEU A 124 -2.55 7.25 3.08
N GLY A 125 -1.45 7.69 2.47
CA GLY A 125 -1.25 7.56 1.03
C GLY A 125 -1.40 6.11 0.54
N THR A 126 -0.87 5.16 1.31
CA THR A 126 -0.98 3.72 1.02
C THR A 126 -2.41 3.21 1.14
N ILE A 127 -3.16 3.61 2.17
CA ILE A 127 -4.55 3.21 2.36
C ILE A 127 -5.41 3.74 1.21
N TYR A 128 -5.39 5.04 0.95
CA TYR A 128 -6.21 5.65 -0.10
C TYR A 128 -5.90 5.10 -1.48
N SER A 129 -4.62 4.88 -1.80
CA SER A 129 -4.24 4.25 -3.08
C SER A 129 -4.76 2.81 -3.20
N LYS A 130 -4.82 2.04 -2.11
CA LYS A 130 -5.36 0.66 -2.09
C LYS A 130 -6.88 0.63 -2.18
N THR A 131 -7.56 1.62 -1.62
CA THR A 131 -9.03 1.72 -1.68
C THR A 131 -9.53 2.36 -2.97
N GLY A 132 -8.62 2.79 -3.85
CA GLY A 132 -8.94 3.32 -5.18
C GLY A 132 -9.03 4.85 -5.24
N ASP A 133 -8.89 5.55 -4.13
CA ASP A 133 -8.81 7.02 -4.11
C ASP A 133 -7.37 7.47 -4.41
N LEU A 134 -7.04 7.47 -5.70
CA LEU A 134 -5.68 7.79 -6.14
C LEU A 134 -5.31 9.26 -5.93
N ASP A 135 -6.28 10.17 -5.93
CA ASP A 135 -6.03 11.61 -5.74
C ASP A 135 -5.66 11.89 -4.28
N LEU A 136 -6.43 11.37 -3.32
CA LEU A 136 -6.05 11.44 -1.90
C LEU A 136 -4.74 10.69 -1.62
N GLY A 137 -4.56 9.51 -2.22
CA GLY A 137 -3.32 8.76 -2.12
C GLY A 137 -2.11 9.58 -2.57
N LYS A 138 -2.20 10.22 -3.74
CA LYS A 138 -1.19 11.15 -4.27
C LYS A 138 -0.92 12.31 -3.31
N SER A 139 -1.97 12.96 -2.82
CA SER A 139 -1.86 14.09 -1.90
C SER A 139 -1.08 13.71 -0.64
N TYR A 140 -1.45 12.63 0.02
CA TYR A 140 -0.75 12.18 1.24
C TYR A 140 0.69 11.74 0.98
N PHE A 141 0.99 11.08 -0.15
CA PHE A 141 2.37 10.75 -0.51
C PHE A 141 3.22 12.00 -0.76
N LEU A 142 2.69 13.02 -1.46
CA LEU A 142 3.39 14.29 -1.66
C LEU A 142 3.64 15.01 -0.33
N ARG A 143 2.65 15.03 0.57
CA ARG A 143 2.82 15.58 1.92
C ARG A 143 3.90 14.84 2.70
N SER A 144 3.95 13.52 2.64
CA SER A 144 4.99 12.71 3.28
C SER A 144 6.40 13.08 2.77
N ILE A 145 6.58 13.18 1.45
CA ILE A 145 7.83 13.61 0.85
C ILE A 145 8.20 15.05 1.27
N ASN A 146 7.23 15.96 1.25
CA ASN A 146 7.47 17.35 1.65
C ASN A 146 7.82 17.48 3.12
N ALA A 147 7.18 16.70 4.01
CA ALA A 147 7.56 16.61 5.42
C ALA A 147 9.00 16.10 5.60
N ASP A 148 9.42 15.14 4.78
CA ASP A 148 10.80 14.67 4.75
C ASP A 148 11.79 15.77 4.29
N GLN A 149 11.41 16.58 3.29
CA GLN A 149 12.23 17.72 2.88
C GLN A 149 12.34 18.79 3.99
N ILE A 150 11.28 19.00 4.80
CA ILE A 150 11.33 19.86 5.99
C ILE A 150 12.34 19.30 7.01
N ARG A 151 12.33 17.98 7.24
CA ARG A 151 13.32 17.29 8.09
C ARG A 151 14.76 17.57 7.63
N PHE A 152 15.01 17.61 6.33
CA PHE A 152 16.30 17.97 5.73
C PHE A 152 16.60 19.48 5.73
N LYS A 153 15.69 20.31 6.24
CA LYS A 153 15.78 21.78 6.10
C LYS A 153 16.01 22.22 4.65
N SER A 154 15.37 21.51 3.73
CA SER A 154 15.40 21.80 2.29
C SER A 154 14.27 22.79 1.97
N ASN A 155 14.54 23.69 1.03
CA ASN A 155 13.53 24.57 0.45
C ASN A 155 12.86 23.98 -0.80
N LYS A 156 13.22 22.74 -1.19
CA LYS A 156 12.61 22.03 -2.32
C LYS A 156 11.40 21.26 -1.83
N THR A 157 10.27 21.49 -2.46
CA THR A 157 9.00 20.77 -2.21
C THR A 157 8.33 20.45 -3.54
N LEU A 158 7.49 19.43 -3.54
CA LEU A 158 6.63 19.10 -4.67
C LEU A 158 5.23 19.68 -4.43
N ASN A 159 4.72 20.46 -5.37
CA ASN A 159 3.39 21.06 -5.24
C ASN A 159 2.34 20.12 -5.86
N GLU A 160 1.24 19.88 -5.14
CA GLU A 160 0.13 19.05 -5.62
C GLU A 160 -0.57 19.63 -6.85
N LYS A 161 -0.61 20.97 -6.94
CA LYS A 161 -1.32 21.69 -8.01
C LYS A 161 -0.51 21.85 -9.28
N ASP A 162 0.81 21.67 -9.19
CA ASP A 162 1.71 21.83 -10.32
C ASP A 162 1.99 20.48 -10.97
N LEU A 163 2.33 20.53 -12.26
CA LEU A 163 2.83 19.37 -12.98
C LEU A 163 4.26 19.05 -12.50
N VAL A 164 4.39 18.06 -11.64
CA VAL A 164 5.68 17.60 -11.13
C VAL A 164 6.55 17.07 -12.27
N LYS A 165 7.78 17.57 -12.37
CA LYS A 165 8.74 17.15 -13.41
C LYS A 165 9.72 16.11 -12.86
N PRO A 166 10.19 15.16 -13.70
CA PRO A 166 11.16 14.15 -13.28
C PRO A 166 12.42 14.74 -12.63
N GLN A 167 12.90 15.89 -13.13
CA GLN A 167 14.09 16.54 -12.59
C GLN A 167 13.88 17.05 -11.16
N GLU A 168 12.71 17.61 -10.85
CA GLU A 168 12.36 18.09 -9.50
C GLU A 168 12.39 16.93 -8.48
N VAL A 169 11.89 15.75 -8.87
CA VAL A 169 11.93 14.55 -8.05
C VAL A 169 13.36 14.09 -7.76
N ILE A 170 14.22 14.07 -8.79
CA ILE A 170 15.61 13.60 -8.66
C ILE A 170 16.45 14.53 -7.77
N GLU A 171 16.09 15.79 -7.68
CA GLU A 171 16.80 16.79 -6.89
C GLU A 171 16.42 16.79 -5.39
N LEU A 172 15.41 16.03 -4.99
CA LEU A 172 15.04 15.89 -3.59
C LEU A 172 16.10 15.13 -2.79
N LYS A 173 16.32 15.56 -1.55
CA LYS A 173 17.21 14.84 -0.63
C LYS A 173 16.53 13.61 -0.09
N VAL A 174 17.27 12.51 -0.01
CA VAL A 174 16.79 11.26 0.57
C VAL A 174 17.88 10.58 1.40
N ASP A 175 17.46 9.86 2.43
CA ASP A 175 18.26 8.94 3.24
C ASP A 175 17.46 7.68 3.59
N HIS A 176 17.99 6.83 4.46
CA HIS A 176 17.34 5.59 4.87
C HIS A 176 16.08 5.78 5.75
N TYR A 177 15.81 7.00 6.25
CA TYR A 177 14.58 7.36 6.96
C TYR A 177 13.52 7.99 6.06
N SER A 178 13.87 8.26 4.80
CA SER A 178 12.92 8.85 3.85
C SER A 178 11.80 7.89 3.49
N PRO A 179 10.60 8.37 3.10
CA PRO A 179 9.42 7.55 2.85
C PRO A 179 9.51 6.77 1.52
N GLU A 180 10.10 5.58 1.54
CA GLU A 180 10.26 4.74 0.35
C GLU A 180 8.93 4.42 -0.34
N TYR A 181 7.90 4.10 0.47
CA TYR A 181 6.58 3.74 -0.10
C TYR A 181 5.86 4.94 -0.72
N ALA A 182 6.09 6.17 -0.24
CA ALA A 182 5.53 7.36 -0.85
C ALA A 182 6.14 7.59 -2.24
N TYR A 183 7.46 7.50 -2.38
CA TYR A 183 8.11 7.56 -3.69
C TYR A 183 7.65 6.41 -4.60
N MET A 184 7.59 5.18 -4.11
CA MET A 184 7.12 4.04 -4.88
C MET A 184 5.65 4.22 -5.31
N GLY A 185 4.79 4.67 -4.41
CA GLY A 185 3.36 4.89 -4.67
C GLY A 185 3.12 5.97 -5.74
N LEU A 186 3.83 7.10 -5.66
CA LEU A 186 3.78 8.14 -6.70
C LEU A 186 4.29 7.63 -8.04
N GLY A 187 5.30 6.76 -8.04
CA GLY A 187 5.75 6.09 -9.25
C GLY A 187 4.66 5.24 -9.89
N VAL A 188 3.92 4.47 -9.09
CA VAL A 188 2.78 3.67 -9.58
C VAL A 188 1.68 4.57 -10.13
N ILE A 189 1.32 5.66 -9.44
CA ILE A 189 0.29 6.61 -9.91
C ILE A 189 0.73 7.26 -11.22
N ALA A 190 2.01 7.64 -11.36
CA ALA A 190 2.54 8.19 -12.60
C ALA A 190 2.49 7.17 -13.77
N ASP A 191 2.81 5.90 -13.52
CA ASP A 191 2.69 4.83 -14.52
C ASP A 191 1.23 4.60 -14.95
N LEU A 192 0.27 4.65 -14.02
CA LEU A 192 -1.16 4.57 -14.34
C LEU A 192 -1.61 5.73 -15.25
N ASN A 193 -1.00 6.90 -15.09
CA ASN A 193 -1.20 8.06 -15.96
C ASN A 193 -0.32 8.05 -17.22
N THR A 194 0.35 6.94 -17.51
CA THR A 194 1.27 6.78 -18.67
C THR A 194 2.50 7.69 -18.68
N ASP A 195 2.75 8.43 -17.59
CA ASP A 195 3.99 9.22 -17.44
C ASP A 195 5.14 8.36 -16.88
N HIS A 196 5.63 7.46 -17.73
CA HIS A 196 6.71 6.53 -17.36
C HIS A 196 8.01 7.24 -16.98
N LYS A 197 8.28 8.45 -17.52
CA LYS A 197 9.49 9.20 -17.16
C LYS A 197 9.42 9.71 -15.74
N LEU A 198 8.28 10.24 -15.33
CA LEU A 198 8.03 10.69 -13.96
C LEU A 198 8.03 9.47 -13.00
N ALA A 199 7.37 8.38 -13.39
CA ALA A 199 7.36 7.13 -12.62
C ALA A 199 8.79 6.63 -12.32
N GLN A 200 9.64 6.58 -13.34
CA GLN A 200 11.03 6.15 -13.23
C GLN A 200 11.88 7.08 -12.33
N ALA A 201 11.59 8.40 -12.32
CA ALA A 201 12.23 9.32 -11.39
C ALA A 201 11.86 9.04 -9.93
N PHE A 202 10.58 8.81 -9.64
CA PHE A 202 10.11 8.42 -8.32
C PHE A 202 10.70 7.06 -7.88
N TYR A 203 10.67 6.03 -8.73
CA TYR A 203 11.28 4.73 -8.40
C TYR A 203 12.80 4.82 -8.19
N LYS A 204 13.48 5.72 -8.89
CA LYS A 204 14.90 5.95 -8.65
C LYS A 204 15.16 6.47 -7.24
N GLN A 205 14.35 7.40 -6.75
CA GLN A 205 14.45 7.89 -5.38
C GLN A 205 14.11 6.78 -4.37
N ALA A 206 13.03 6.01 -4.59
CA ALA A 206 12.68 4.87 -3.75
C ALA A 206 13.84 3.85 -3.66
N LEU A 207 14.52 3.55 -4.77
CA LEU A 207 15.69 2.67 -4.80
C LEU A 207 16.95 3.32 -4.20
N SER A 208 17.04 4.65 -4.15
CA SER A 208 18.12 5.33 -3.43
C SER A 208 17.94 5.19 -1.91
N ILE A 209 16.70 5.12 -1.42
CA ILE A 209 16.34 4.89 -0.02
C ILE A 209 16.55 3.41 0.34
N LYS A 210 15.98 2.51 -0.50
CA LYS A 210 16.05 1.05 -0.29
C LYS A 210 16.43 0.31 -1.57
N PRO A 211 17.74 0.14 -1.83
CA PRO A 211 18.25 -0.42 -3.09
C PRO A 211 17.81 -1.86 -3.40
N ASP A 212 17.39 -2.60 -2.38
CA ASP A 212 17.00 -4.00 -2.48
C ASP A 212 15.48 -4.23 -2.33
N SER A 213 14.67 -3.18 -2.45
CA SER A 213 13.21 -3.26 -2.44
C SER A 213 12.71 -4.05 -3.65
N ILE A 214 12.34 -5.31 -3.43
CA ILE A 214 11.84 -6.20 -4.50
C ILE A 214 10.62 -5.58 -5.18
N LYS A 215 9.70 -4.99 -4.41
CA LYS A 215 8.50 -4.32 -4.96
C LYS A 215 8.86 -3.19 -5.91
N THR A 216 9.77 -2.32 -5.48
CA THR A 216 10.21 -1.17 -6.29
C THR A 216 11.00 -1.64 -7.54
N LEU A 217 11.85 -2.67 -7.40
CA LEU A 217 12.55 -3.27 -8.53
C LEU A 217 11.61 -3.85 -9.58
N ILE A 218 10.51 -4.50 -9.15
CA ILE A 218 9.49 -5.03 -10.05
C ILE A 218 8.73 -3.90 -10.75
N ASN A 219 8.31 -2.87 -10.00
CA ASN A 219 7.56 -1.75 -10.56
C ASN A 219 8.38 -0.95 -11.57
N VAL A 220 9.62 -0.60 -11.24
CA VAL A 220 10.50 0.12 -12.18
C VAL A 220 10.81 -0.73 -13.43
N SER A 221 10.94 -2.04 -13.27
CA SER A 221 11.09 -2.95 -14.41
C SER A 221 9.89 -2.88 -15.34
N TYR A 222 8.68 -2.91 -14.79
CA TYR A 222 7.44 -2.78 -15.56
C TYR A 222 7.34 -1.41 -16.26
N SER A 223 7.68 -0.33 -15.56
CA SER A 223 7.69 1.02 -16.13
C SER A 223 8.66 1.12 -17.34
N PHE A 224 9.86 0.54 -17.24
CA PHE A 224 10.78 0.46 -18.38
C PHE A 224 10.28 -0.43 -19.51
N TYR A 225 9.57 -1.52 -19.20
CA TYR A 225 8.90 -2.37 -20.20
C TYR A 225 7.84 -1.56 -20.96
N MET A 226 6.98 -0.83 -20.26
CA MET A 226 5.92 -0.01 -20.86
C MET A 226 6.48 1.13 -21.72
N SER A 227 7.64 1.70 -21.35
CA SER A 227 8.34 2.72 -22.14
C SER A 227 9.21 2.13 -23.27
N GLY A 228 9.24 0.82 -23.47
CA GLY A 228 9.98 0.14 -24.54
C GLY A 228 11.49 -0.06 -24.26
N ASP A 229 12.01 0.37 -23.11
CA ASP A 229 13.41 0.12 -22.73
C ASP A 229 13.57 -1.28 -22.10
N TYR A 230 13.39 -2.30 -22.93
CA TYR A 230 13.47 -3.71 -22.50
C TYR A 230 14.82 -4.09 -21.87
N ARG A 231 15.91 -3.39 -22.22
CA ARG A 231 17.23 -3.64 -21.63
C ARG A 231 17.29 -3.21 -20.17
N LYS A 232 16.80 -2.01 -19.85
CA LYS A 232 16.72 -1.55 -18.46
C LYS A 232 15.68 -2.36 -17.68
N ALA A 233 14.51 -2.63 -18.27
CA ALA A 233 13.49 -3.48 -17.69
C ALA A 233 14.08 -4.82 -17.23
N GLN A 234 14.80 -5.52 -18.13
CA GLN A 234 15.44 -6.80 -17.83
C GLN A 234 16.47 -6.69 -16.70
N ARG A 235 17.26 -5.62 -16.66
CA ARG A 235 18.25 -5.42 -15.60
C ARG A 235 17.58 -5.35 -14.22
N PHE A 236 16.50 -4.58 -14.07
CA PHE A 236 15.83 -4.41 -12.80
C PHE A 236 15.07 -5.67 -12.35
N VAL A 237 14.37 -6.35 -13.26
CA VAL A 237 13.67 -7.59 -12.89
C VAL A 237 14.63 -8.70 -12.49
N LEU A 238 15.80 -8.80 -13.12
CA LEU A 238 16.83 -9.77 -12.71
C LEU A 238 17.42 -9.46 -11.33
N GLN A 239 17.50 -8.19 -10.93
CA GLN A 239 17.87 -7.83 -9.56
C GLN A 239 16.81 -8.29 -8.55
N ALA A 240 15.51 -8.13 -8.87
CA ALA A 240 14.43 -8.65 -8.03
C ALA A 240 14.51 -10.19 -7.91
N LEU A 241 14.67 -10.89 -9.04
CA LEU A 241 14.79 -12.37 -9.08
C LEU A 241 16.06 -12.91 -8.42
N LYS A 242 17.13 -12.11 -8.33
CA LYS A 242 18.30 -12.49 -7.53
C LYS A 242 18.00 -12.55 -6.03
N LYS A 243 17.05 -11.73 -5.56
CA LYS A 243 16.61 -11.69 -4.15
C LYS A 243 15.53 -12.72 -3.86
N ASP A 244 14.57 -12.87 -4.78
CA ASP A 244 13.48 -13.83 -4.71
C ASP A 244 13.29 -14.52 -6.07
N PRO A 245 13.96 -15.66 -6.30
CA PRO A 245 13.95 -16.37 -7.58
C PRO A 245 12.60 -16.92 -8.00
N GLN A 246 11.68 -17.08 -7.05
CA GLN A 246 10.33 -17.62 -7.29
C GLN A 246 9.25 -16.51 -7.28
N ASN A 247 9.63 -15.24 -7.28
CA ASN A 247 8.66 -14.15 -7.29
C ASN A 247 7.86 -14.15 -8.59
N GLU A 248 6.60 -14.54 -8.52
CA GLU A 248 5.72 -14.67 -9.67
C GLU A 248 5.58 -13.37 -10.47
N LYS A 249 5.46 -12.21 -9.78
CA LYS A 249 5.34 -10.91 -10.46
C LYS A 249 6.61 -10.56 -11.23
N ALA A 250 7.77 -10.86 -10.66
CA ALA A 250 9.04 -10.65 -11.34
C ALA A 250 9.23 -11.62 -12.52
N LEU A 251 8.82 -12.88 -12.37
CA LEU A 251 8.84 -13.86 -13.46
C LEU A 251 7.88 -13.43 -14.60
N ASN A 252 6.67 -12.98 -14.25
CA ASN A 252 5.73 -12.44 -15.24
C ASN A 252 6.33 -11.25 -15.99
N ASN A 253 6.91 -10.26 -15.30
CA ASN A 253 7.57 -9.13 -15.96
C ASN A 253 8.73 -9.58 -16.85
N LEU A 254 9.54 -10.55 -16.43
CA LEU A 254 10.63 -11.08 -17.25
C LEU A 254 10.11 -11.74 -18.53
N ALA A 255 9.02 -12.51 -18.44
CA ALA A 255 8.37 -13.10 -19.61
C ALA A 255 7.82 -12.03 -20.57
N LEU A 256 7.15 -10.99 -20.05
CA LEU A 256 6.68 -9.85 -20.84
C LEU A 256 7.82 -9.14 -21.57
N ILE A 257 8.96 -8.94 -20.90
CA ILE A 257 10.15 -8.33 -21.48
C ILE A 257 10.69 -9.20 -22.64
N TYR A 258 10.71 -10.53 -22.48
CA TYR A 258 11.12 -11.42 -23.57
C TYR A 258 10.13 -11.37 -24.75
N LEU A 259 8.80 -11.29 -24.48
CA LEU A 259 7.80 -11.09 -25.53
C LEU A 259 7.99 -9.76 -26.26
N GLY A 260 8.23 -8.67 -25.54
CA GLY A 260 8.54 -7.36 -26.12
C GLY A 260 9.78 -7.37 -27.03
N LYS A 261 10.77 -8.21 -26.71
CA LYS A 261 11.97 -8.43 -27.51
C LYS A 261 11.80 -9.42 -28.67
N GLY A 262 10.63 -10.09 -28.79
CA GLY A 262 10.39 -11.16 -29.76
C GLY A 262 11.03 -12.50 -29.38
N GLU A 263 11.51 -12.67 -28.17
CA GLU A 263 12.16 -13.89 -27.66
C GLU A 263 11.12 -14.85 -27.05
N ILE A 264 10.12 -15.27 -27.87
CA ILE A 264 8.90 -15.94 -27.41
C ILE A 264 9.19 -17.26 -26.67
N THR A 265 10.12 -18.08 -27.18
CA THR A 265 10.52 -19.34 -26.52
C THR A 265 11.04 -19.09 -25.09
N ARG A 266 11.79 -18.01 -24.88
CA ARG A 266 12.25 -17.65 -23.53
C ARG A 266 11.10 -17.24 -22.63
N ALA A 267 10.11 -16.54 -23.16
CA ALA A 267 8.91 -16.17 -22.40
C ALA A 267 8.14 -17.41 -21.93
N VAL A 268 7.89 -18.38 -22.83
CA VAL A 268 7.28 -19.68 -22.48
C VAL A 268 8.06 -20.36 -21.35
N ASN A 269 9.39 -20.44 -21.47
CA ASN A 269 10.23 -21.09 -20.47
C ASN A 269 10.19 -20.38 -19.10
N VAL A 270 10.06 -19.05 -19.08
CA VAL A 270 9.95 -18.29 -17.83
C VAL A 270 8.58 -18.51 -17.18
N PHE A 271 7.49 -18.44 -17.94
CA PHE A 271 6.15 -18.73 -17.41
C PHE A 271 6.05 -20.17 -16.87
N SER A 272 6.63 -21.14 -17.56
CA SER A 272 6.64 -22.56 -17.12
C SER A 272 7.43 -22.82 -15.82
N LYS A 273 8.09 -21.81 -15.23
CA LYS A 273 8.74 -21.97 -13.90
C LYS A 273 7.75 -21.94 -12.75
N HIS A 274 6.56 -21.36 -12.94
CA HIS A 274 5.59 -21.14 -11.86
C HIS A 274 4.14 -21.45 -12.27
N MET A 275 3.93 -21.95 -13.49
CA MET A 275 2.61 -22.39 -13.98
C MET A 275 2.74 -23.59 -14.88
N GLU A 276 1.64 -24.33 -15.12
CA GLU A 276 1.62 -25.46 -16.03
C GLU A 276 1.85 -25.02 -17.49
N LYS A 277 2.36 -25.94 -18.32
CA LYS A 277 2.68 -25.63 -19.72
C LYS A 277 1.49 -25.08 -20.52
N PRO A 278 0.24 -25.63 -20.42
CA PRO A 278 -0.91 -25.05 -21.12
C PRO A 278 -1.19 -23.59 -20.70
N GLU A 279 -1.02 -23.27 -19.41
CA GLU A 279 -1.23 -21.93 -18.90
C GLU A 279 -0.15 -20.97 -19.38
N ALA A 280 1.12 -21.41 -19.39
CA ALA A 280 2.24 -20.64 -19.93
C ALA A 280 2.04 -20.29 -21.41
N LEU A 281 1.59 -21.26 -22.20
CA LEU A 281 1.30 -21.09 -23.63
C LEU A 281 0.11 -20.14 -23.86
N ASN A 282 -0.98 -20.31 -23.08
CA ASN A 282 -2.12 -19.41 -23.13
C ASN A 282 -1.73 -17.96 -22.78
N ASN A 283 -0.92 -17.76 -21.75
CA ASN A 283 -0.44 -16.43 -21.37
C ASN A 283 0.40 -15.79 -22.46
N VAL A 284 1.30 -16.56 -23.08
CA VAL A 284 2.07 -16.07 -24.25
C VAL A 284 1.13 -15.64 -25.37
N GLY A 285 0.14 -16.46 -25.74
CA GLY A 285 -0.84 -16.11 -26.75
C GLY A 285 -1.63 -14.86 -26.41
N TYR A 286 -2.13 -14.77 -25.17
CA TYR A 286 -2.86 -13.60 -24.68
C TYR A 286 -2.03 -12.30 -24.79
N PHE A 287 -0.78 -12.31 -24.33
CA PHE A 287 0.07 -11.13 -24.42
C PHE A 287 0.49 -10.77 -25.84
N LEU A 288 0.63 -11.76 -26.73
CA LEU A 288 0.85 -11.49 -28.17
C LEU A 288 -0.38 -10.79 -28.80
N ILE A 289 -1.60 -11.18 -28.42
CA ILE A 289 -2.82 -10.46 -28.82
C ILE A 289 -2.77 -8.99 -28.33
N LEU A 290 -2.43 -8.78 -27.07
CA LEU A 290 -2.34 -7.42 -26.50
C LEU A 290 -1.25 -6.56 -27.16
N GLN A 291 -0.23 -7.20 -27.74
CA GLN A 291 0.83 -6.51 -28.50
C GLN A 291 0.44 -6.26 -29.98
N GLY A 292 -0.79 -6.56 -30.39
CA GLY A 292 -1.24 -6.46 -31.79
C GLY A 292 -0.57 -7.49 -32.72
N LYS A 293 -0.25 -8.69 -32.20
CA LYS A 293 0.35 -9.79 -32.97
C LYS A 293 -0.52 -11.05 -32.91
N PRO A 294 -1.79 -10.94 -33.33
CA PRO A 294 -2.74 -12.05 -33.19
C PRO A 294 -2.36 -13.30 -34.03
N ASP A 295 -1.73 -13.09 -35.18
CA ASP A 295 -1.20 -14.14 -36.03
C ASP A 295 -0.15 -15.01 -35.32
N GLN A 296 0.75 -14.38 -34.55
CA GLN A 296 1.75 -15.09 -33.76
C GLN A 296 1.17 -15.76 -32.51
N ALA A 297 0.02 -15.30 -32.02
CA ALA A 297 -0.65 -15.85 -30.85
C ALA A 297 -1.31 -17.22 -31.15
N ILE A 298 -1.89 -17.39 -32.33
CA ILE A 298 -2.68 -18.55 -32.73
C ILE A 298 -1.98 -19.89 -32.44
N PRO A 299 -0.72 -20.13 -32.86
CA PRO A 299 -0.08 -21.45 -32.67
C PRO A 299 0.16 -21.75 -31.17
N TYR A 300 0.40 -20.77 -30.35
CA TYR A 300 0.59 -20.95 -28.89
C TYR A 300 -0.75 -21.27 -28.20
N LEU A 301 -1.83 -20.59 -28.59
CA LEU A 301 -3.17 -20.84 -28.07
C LEU A 301 -3.67 -22.21 -28.46
N GLN A 302 -3.47 -22.61 -29.71
CA GLN A 302 -3.80 -23.95 -30.19
C GLN A 302 -3.02 -25.01 -29.40
N GLN A 303 -1.70 -24.83 -29.23
CA GLN A 303 -0.88 -25.76 -28.44
C GLN A 303 -1.32 -25.78 -26.95
N ALA A 304 -1.77 -24.68 -26.39
CA ALA A 304 -2.31 -24.62 -25.02
C ALA A 304 -3.57 -25.51 -24.90
N ILE A 305 -4.46 -25.46 -25.88
CA ILE A 305 -5.69 -26.28 -25.96
C ILE A 305 -5.33 -27.75 -26.12
N ASP A 306 -4.46 -28.08 -27.06
CA ASP A 306 -4.08 -29.46 -27.41
C ASP A 306 -3.32 -30.16 -26.24
N THR A 307 -2.64 -29.40 -25.41
CA THR A 307 -1.84 -29.93 -24.28
C THR A 307 -2.69 -30.16 -23.03
N LYS A 308 -3.83 -29.46 -22.87
CA LYS A 308 -4.73 -29.65 -21.73
C LYS A 308 -5.63 -30.87 -21.95
N THR A 309 -5.74 -31.71 -20.92
CA THR A 309 -6.56 -32.95 -20.99
C THR A 309 -8.06 -32.70 -20.86
N SER A 310 -8.46 -31.49 -20.46
CA SER A 310 -9.85 -31.06 -20.32
C SER A 310 -10.11 -29.81 -21.15
N TYR A 311 -11.38 -29.48 -21.40
CA TYR A 311 -11.75 -28.26 -22.12
C TYR A 311 -11.15 -27.02 -21.48
N TYR A 312 -10.34 -26.27 -22.22
CA TYR A 312 -9.64 -25.08 -21.74
C TYR A 312 -10.33 -23.82 -22.26
N LYS A 313 -11.41 -23.42 -21.56
CA LYS A 313 -12.28 -22.31 -21.94
C LYS A 313 -11.50 -21.03 -22.28
N VAL A 314 -10.61 -20.57 -21.38
CA VAL A 314 -9.87 -19.30 -21.56
C VAL A 314 -8.98 -19.33 -22.80
N ALA A 315 -8.30 -20.42 -23.08
CA ALA A 315 -7.47 -20.53 -24.29
C ALA A 315 -8.31 -20.54 -25.58
N ASN A 316 -9.49 -21.19 -25.55
CA ASN A 316 -10.43 -21.15 -26.68
C ASN A 316 -10.96 -19.73 -26.93
N GLU A 317 -11.37 -19.00 -25.89
CA GLU A 317 -11.82 -17.61 -26.01
C GLU A 317 -10.71 -16.68 -26.54
N ASN A 318 -9.47 -16.86 -26.08
CA ASN A 318 -8.32 -16.11 -26.59
C ASN A 318 -8.02 -16.47 -28.05
N LEU A 319 -8.14 -17.75 -28.45
CA LEU A 319 -7.96 -18.19 -29.83
C LEU A 319 -9.01 -17.59 -30.76
N GLU A 320 -10.28 -17.62 -30.35
CA GLU A 320 -11.37 -16.98 -31.11
C GLU A 320 -11.12 -15.47 -31.29
N LYS A 321 -10.68 -14.79 -30.25
CA LYS A 321 -10.30 -13.38 -30.31
C LYS A 321 -9.16 -13.14 -31.29
N ALA A 322 -8.10 -13.95 -31.24
CA ALA A 322 -6.97 -13.81 -32.16
C ALA A 322 -7.39 -14.03 -33.63
N LEU A 323 -8.22 -15.06 -33.86
CA LEU A 323 -8.74 -15.34 -35.20
C LEU A 323 -9.67 -14.26 -35.74
N ALA A 324 -10.48 -13.62 -34.86
CA ALA A 324 -11.32 -12.47 -35.24
C ALA A 324 -10.47 -11.29 -35.67
N MET A 325 -9.45 -10.93 -34.86
CA MET A 325 -8.53 -9.81 -35.17
C MET A 325 -7.80 -10.02 -36.50
N VAL A 326 -7.30 -11.25 -36.79
CA VAL A 326 -6.65 -11.56 -38.07
C VAL A 326 -7.61 -11.43 -39.27
N ARG A 327 -8.91 -11.79 -39.08
CA ARG A 327 -9.91 -11.61 -40.14
C ARG A 327 -10.20 -10.12 -40.39
N GLU A 328 -10.30 -9.31 -39.35
CA GLU A 328 -10.52 -7.87 -39.46
C GLU A 328 -9.34 -7.19 -40.15
N GLU A 329 -8.09 -7.52 -39.77
CA GLU A 329 -6.88 -6.99 -40.42
C GLU A 329 -6.84 -7.29 -41.92
N LYS A 330 -7.13 -8.55 -42.31
CA LYS A 330 -7.18 -8.96 -43.73
C LYS A 330 -8.32 -8.28 -44.50
N ALA A 331 -9.48 -8.09 -43.86
CA ALA A 331 -10.58 -7.36 -44.50
C ALA A 331 -10.23 -5.89 -44.73
N ALA A 332 -9.56 -5.25 -43.77
CA ALA A 332 -9.09 -3.89 -43.91
C ALA A 332 -8.03 -3.75 -45.03
N GLU A 333 -7.09 -4.68 -45.12
CA GLU A 333 -6.08 -4.72 -46.21
C GLU A 333 -6.70 -4.81 -47.58
N VAL A 334 -7.75 -5.67 -47.76
CA VAL A 334 -8.45 -5.84 -49.05
C VAL A 334 -9.15 -4.54 -49.44
N VAL A 335 -9.76 -3.81 -48.50
CA VAL A 335 -10.42 -2.54 -48.78
C VAL A 335 -9.39 -1.46 -49.16
N ALA A 336 -8.27 -1.39 -48.45
CA ALA A 336 -7.20 -0.40 -48.72
C ALA A 336 -6.48 -0.62 -50.06
N VAL A 337 -6.50 -1.84 -50.62
CA VAL A 337 -5.92 -2.12 -51.94
C VAL A 337 -6.93 -1.84 -53.07
N ALA A 338 -8.23 -1.77 -52.74
CA ALA A 338 -9.32 -1.52 -53.71
C ALA A 338 -9.60 -0.02 -53.93
N GLU A 339 -9.07 0.86 -53.07
CA GLU A 339 -9.06 2.33 -53.20
C GLU A 339 -7.80 2.82 -53.92
#